data_daaa72ac9b7ed73f699a9994a6ddc3a2
#
_entry.id   daaa72ac9b7ed73f699a9994a6ddc3a2
#
_cell.length_a   1.000
_cell.length_b   1.000
_cell.length_c   1.000
_cell.angle_alpha   90.00
_cell.angle_beta   90.00
_cell.angle_gamma   90.00
#
_symmetry.space_group_name_H-M   'P 1'
#
loop_
_entity.id
_entity.type
_entity.pdbx_description
1 polymer ?
#
loop_
_entity_poly.entity_id
_entity_poly.type
_entity_poly.pdbx_seq_one_letter_code
_entity_poly.pdbx_strand_id
1 'polypeptide(L)'
;VNALREDAPIPAWFTNVYPHYDIRNSALDESVFAANLSEVALGIGQEVYSNPTMFFEKTYVTAGLRDIANRVIRALNGEESENRVVSLQTGFGGGKTHTLISLFHIANAGRSLLNSAYTANLLQEGVVPNFDNAKVAVFTNNTTDVVQGRTTNEGITIYTLWGELAYQLGGVEGYNKVRANDESRTAPTSSIFKPILEQHTPSLILVDELADYCNKANGTIVGKGTLYTQTVSFLQTLTESVAAVPKCVLIATLPASATEVASSEIGQQILSSLENRIVRVGTGIK
;
A
#
# COMPACT_ATOMS: atom_id res chain seq x y z
N VAL A 1 48.27 21.58 0.65
CA VAL A 1 47.56 21.01 1.80
C VAL A 1 47.27 22.16 2.73
N ASN A 2 46.07 22.79 2.59
CA ASN A 2 45.63 23.85 3.49
C ASN A 2 45.12 23.17 4.78
N ALA A 3 45.84 23.36 5.89
CA ALA A 3 45.37 23.01 7.23
C ALA A 3 44.06 23.78 7.51
N LEU A 4 43.01 23.07 7.80
CA LEU A 4 41.76 23.62 8.33
C LEU A 4 42.12 24.33 9.64
N ARG A 5 41.83 25.62 9.75
CA ARG A 5 41.96 26.36 11.01
C ARG A 5 41.02 25.73 12.03
N GLU A 6 41.58 25.12 13.07
CA GLU A 6 40.83 24.44 14.14
C GLU A 6 39.94 25.38 15.00
N ASP A 7 40.00 26.69 14.81
CA ASP A 7 39.32 27.69 15.67
C ASP A 7 38.22 28.52 14.96
N ALA A 8 37.77 28.14 13.75
CA ALA A 8 36.65 28.85 13.15
C ALA A 8 35.34 28.38 13.82
N PRO A 9 34.54 29.30 14.43
CA PRO A 9 33.28 28.92 15.01
C PRO A 9 32.41 28.27 13.94
N ILE A 10 31.87 27.08 14.21
CA ILE A 10 30.93 26.40 13.33
C ILE A 10 29.77 27.36 13.14
N PRO A 11 29.47 27.82 11.91
CA PRO A 11 28.35 28.73 11.68
C PRO A 11 27.07 28.06 12.13
N ALA A 12 26.21 28.83 12.79
CA ALA A 12 24.93 28.31 13.23
C ALA A 12 24.17 27.71 12.03
N TRP A 13 23.58 26.51 12.20
CA TRP A 13 22.94 25.76 11.13
C TRP A 13 21.95 26.62 10.30
N PHE A 14 21.27 27.56 10.95
CA PHE A 14 20.29 28.45 10.30
C PHE A 14 20.92 29.53 9.39
N THR A 15 22.25 29.68 9.36
CA THR A 15 22.92 30.56 8.40
C THR A 15 23.13 29.91 7.04
N ASN A 16 23.09 28.55 6.98
CA ASN A 16 23.35 27.76 5.78
C ASN A 16 22.15 26.92 5.32
N VAL A 17 21.06 26.90 6.12
CA VAL A 17 19.86 26.13 5.81
C VAL A 17 18.67 27.06 5.81
N TYR A 18 18.02 27.20 4.67
CA TYR A 18 16.78 27.96 4.55
C TYR A 18 15.59 27.01 4.73
N PRO A 19 14.65 27.31 5.63
CA PRO A 19 13.42 26.52 5.73
C PRO A 19 12.68 26.50 4.41
N HIS A 20 12.02 25.40 4.11
CA HIS A 20 11.18 25.27 2.93
C HIS A 20 10.16 26.41 2.85
N TYR A 21 9.76 26.80 1.64
CA TYR A 21 8.81 27.88 1.37
C TYR A 21 7.54 27.83 2.24
N ASP A 22 6.97 26.63 2.42
CA ASP A 22 5.74 26.42 3.23
C ASP A 22 5.97 26.78 4.72
N ILE A 23 7.18 26.49 5.26
CA ILE A 23 7.56 26.84 6.63
C ILE A 23 7.69 28.37 6.78
N ARG A 24 8.33 29.01 5.80
CA ARG A 24 8.57 30.46 5.86
C ARG A 24 7.29 31.29 5.76
N ASN A 25 6.26 30.78 5.10
CA ASN A 25 5.01 31.49 4.90
C ASN A 25 3.93 31.16 5.93
N SER A 26 4.27 30.43 7.00
CA SER A 26 3.31 29.98 8.04
C SER A 26 2.13 29.19 7.46
N ALA A 27 2.32 28.54 6.32
CA ALA A 27 1.30 27.76 5.62
C ALA A 27 1.36 26.27 6.01
N LEU A 28 2.02 25.94 7.14
CA LEU A 28 2.03 24.58 7.66
C LEU A 28 0.69 24.26 8.31
N ASP A 29 -0.15 23.58 7.55
CA ASP A 29 -1.27 22.84 8.09
C ASP A 29 -0.74 21.47 8.55
N GLU A 30 -0.85 21.15 9.84
CA GLU A 30 -0.38 19.85 10.39
C GLU A 30 -1.09 18.66 9.72
N SER A 31 -2.29 18.86 9.19
CA SER A 31 -3.03 17.86 8.44
C SER A 31 -2.30 17.42 7.16
N VAL A 32 -1.45 18.27 6.58
CA VAL A 32 -0.61 17.96 5.41
C VAL A 32 0.42 16.86 5.70
N PHE A 33 0.75 16.59 6.98
CA PHE A 33 1.69 15.53 7.34
C PHE A 33 1.03 14.16 7.53
N ALA A 34 -0.29 14.08 7.54
CA ALA A 34 -1.04 12.85 7.70
C ALA A 34 -1.44 12.27 6.33
N ALA A 35 -0.51 11.59 5.66
CA ALA A 35 -0.81 10.87 4.43
C ALA A 35 -1.82 9.75 4.69
N ASN A 36 -2.96 9.75 4.00
CA ASN A 36 -4.00 8.74 4.13
C ASN A 36 -4.28 8.09 2.77
N LEU A 37 -3.83 6.86 2.61
CA LEU A 37 -3.96 6.12 1.36
C LEU A 37 -5.43 5.86 0.98
N SER A 38 -6.30 5.58 1.95
CA SER A 38 -7.73 5.35 1.69
C SER A 38 -8.40 6.60 1.15
N GLU A 39 -8.13 7.76 1.73
CA GLU A 39 -8.70 9.04 1.28
C GLU A 39 -8.23 9.39 -0.14
N VAL A 40 -6.95 9.14 -0.44
CA VAL A 40 -6.40 9.33 -1.80
C VAL A 40 -7.10 8.40 -2.79
N ALA A 41 -7.29 7.13 -2.44
CA ALA A 41 -7.97 6.17 -3.30
C ALA A 41 -9.45 6.51 -3.54
N LEU A 42 -10.13 7.11 -2.56
CA LEU A 42 -11.52 7.57 -2.67
C LEU A 42 -11.64 8.94 -3.34
N GLY A 43 -10.55 9.63 -3.64
CA GLY A 43 -10.55 10.97 -4.23
C GLY A 43 -11.03 12.08 -3.29
N ILE A 44 -11.03 11.84 -1.98
CA ILE A 44 -11.40 12.79 -0.92
C ILE A 44 -10.19 13.27 -0.11
N GLY A 45 -9.00 12.75 -0.42
CA GLY A 45 -7.76 13.13 0.23
C GLY A 45 -7.35 14.57 -0.10
N GLN A 46 -6.44 15.11 0.71
CA GLN A 46 -5.87 16.42 0.47
C GLN A 46 -5.24 16.51 -0.93
N GLU A 47 -5.34 17.67 -1.56
CA GLU A 47 -4.89 17.90 -2.93
C GLU A 47 -3.41 17.55 -3.12
N VAL A 48 -2.56 17.86 -2.14
CA VAL A 48 -1.12 17.52 -2.16
C VAL A 48 -0.85 16.01 -2.30
N TYR A 49 -1.77 15.15 -1.83
CA TYR A 49 -1.67 13.71 -1.94
C TYR A 49 -2.49 13.14 -3.09
N SER A 50 -3.62 13.77 -3.43
CA SER A 50 -4.56 13.29 -4.44
C SER A 50 -4.19 13.72 -5.87
N ASN A 51 -3.48 14.86 -6.02
CA ASN A 51 -2.97 15.32 -7.31
C ASN A 51 -1.57 14.75 -7.57
N PRO A 52 -1.38 13.87 -8.58
CA PRO A 52 -0.10 13.22 -8.82
C PRO A 52 1.05 14.20 -9.13
N THR A 53 0.77 15.30 -9.83
CA THR A 53 1.80 16.31 -10.16
C THR A 53 2.27 17.00 -8.89
N MET A 54 1.36 17.53 -8.08
CA MET A 54 1.71 18.17 -6.81
C MET A 54 2.40 17.22 -5.83
N PHE A 55 1.94 15.97 -5.80
CA PHE A 55 2.53 14.94 -4.96
C PHE A 55 3.99 14.68 -5.32
N PHE A 56 4.28 14.43 -6.61
CA PHE A 56 5.65 14.12 -7.05
C PHE A 56 6.57 15.34 -7.07
N GLU A 57 6.07 16.55 -7.28
CA GLU A 57 6.85 17.80 -7.14
C GLU A 57 7.38 17.99 -5.72
N LYS A 58 6.61 17.55 -4.70
CA LYS A 58 6.99 17.63 -3.29
C LYS A 58 7.65 16.35 -2.77
N THR A 59 7.73 15.29 -3.57
CA THR A 59 8.30 14.01 -3.19
C THR A 59 9.78 13.94 -3.51
N TYR A 60 10.62 13.74 -2.49
CA TYR A 60 12.01 13.37 -2.72
C TYR A 60 12.08 11.90 -3.13
N VAL A 61 12.50 11.64 -4.37
CA VAL A 61 12.63 10.28 -4.91
C VAL A 61 13.90 9.63 -4.36
N THR A 62 13.74 8.86 -3.29
CA THR A 62 14.83 8.05 -2.71
C THR A 62 15.19 6.87 -3.63
N ALA A 63 16.39 6.30 -3.44
CA ALA A 63 16.79 5.09 -4.15
C ALA A 63 15.81 3.91 -3.92
N GLY A 64 15.29 3.77 -2.68
CA GLY A 64 14.29 2.75 -2.33
C GLY A 64 12.96 2.96 -3.04
N LEU A 65 12.46 4.20 -3.08
CA LEU A 65 11.24 4.52 -3.82
C LEU A 65 11.40 4.25 -5.31
N ARG A 66 12.53 4.65 -5.90
CA ARG A 66 12.83 4.36 -7.29
C ARG A 66 12.87 2.87 -7.58
N ASP A 67 13.54 2.08 -6.73
CA ASP A 67 13.64 0.63 -6.92
C ASP A 67 12.28 -0.04 -6.88
N ILE A 68 11.47 0.23 -5.85
CA ILE A 68 10.13 -0.39 -5.74
C ILE A 68 9.19 0.06 -6.87
N ALA A 69 9.23 1.33 -7.28
CA ALA A 69 8.43 1.83 -8.39
C ALA A 69 8.74 1.09 -9.70
N ASN A 70 10.02 0.92 -10.02
CA ASN A 70 10.43 0.23 -11.25
C ASN A 70 10.13 -1.27 -11.20
N ARG A 71 10.28 -1.93 -10.05
CA ARG A 71 9.85 -3.32 -9.86
C ARG A 71 8.36 -3.49 -10.10
N VAL A 72 7.53 -2.61 -9.53
CA VAL A 72 6.07 -2.65 -9.72
C VAL A 72 5.70 -2.44 -11.18
N ILE A 73 6.32 -1.50 -11.89
CA ILE A 73 6.09 -1.30 -13.32
C ILE A 73 6.43 -2.55 -14.12
N ARG A 74 7.59 -3.17 -13.90
CA ARG A 74 7.99 -4.41 -14.58
C ARG A 74 7.01 -5.55 -14.29
N ALA A 75 6.61 -5.71 -13.03
CA ALA A 75 5.66 -6.74 -12.64
C ALA A 75 4.26 -6.53 -13.27
N LEU A 76 3.77 -5.28 -13.33
CA LEU A 76 2.52 -4.92 -14.02
C LEU A 76 2.63 -5.07 -15.54
N ASN A 77 3.83 -4.89 -16.11
CA ASN A 77 4.10 -5.24 -17.50
C ASN A 77 4.03 -6.75 -17.78
N GLY A 78 4.16 -7.58 -16.73
CA GLY A 78 4.14 -9.04 -16.84
C GLY A 78 5.52 -9.68 -16.95
N GLU A 79 6.58 -9.01 -16.50
CA GLU A 79 7.92 -9.57 -16.47
C GLU A 79 7.99 -10.70 -15.43
N GLU A 80 8.37 -11.91 -15.87
CA GLU A 80 8.35 -13.11 -15.03
C GLU A 80 9.43 -13.11 -13.93
N SER A 81 10.52 -12.38 -14.16
CA SER A 81 11.63 -12.25 -13.21
C SER A 81 11.28 -11.44 -11.96
N GLU A 82 10.20 -10.66 -12.00
CA GLU A 82 9.83 -9.78 -10.90
C GLU A 82 8.93 -10.48 -9.88
N ASN A 83 9.26 -10.26 -8.61
CA ASN A 83 8.42 -10.76 -7.53
C ASN A 83 7.18 -9.88 -7.39
N ARG A 84 6.01 -10.51 -7.46
CA ARG A 84 4.70 -9.83 -7.46
C ARG A 84 4.08 -9.67 -6.07
N VAL A 85 4.66 -10.28 -5.05
CA VAL A 85 4.26 -10.13 -3.65
C VAL A 85 5.39 -9.47 -2.88
N VAL A 86 5.17 -8.27 -2.36
CA VAL A 86 6.21 -7.49 -1.69
C VAL A 86 5.71 -7.01 -0.33
N SER A 87 6.51 -7.19 0.72
CA SER A 87 6.29 -6.55 2.01
C SER A 87 7.23 -5.37 2.19
N LEU A 88 6.69 -4.23 2.61
CA LEU A 88 7.45 -3.05 3.00
C LEU A 88 7.56 -3.00 4.52
N GLN A 89 8.78 -3.11 5.03
CA GLN A 89 9.10 -3.06 6.45
C GLN A 89 10.07 -1.92 6.72
N THR A 90 9.59 -0.83 7.27
CA THR A 90 10.44 0.28 7.74
C THR A 90 9.95 0.70 9.11
N GLY A 91 10.82 1.31 9.92
CA GLY A 91 10.43 1.88 11.20
C GLY A 91 9.34 2.93 11.09
N PHE A 92 8.79 3.34 12.23
CA PHE A 92 7.79 4.40 12.30
C PHE A 92 8.30 5.67 11.60
N GLY A 93 7.46 6.32 10.80
CA GLY A 93 7.85 7.49 10.00
C GLY A 93 8.71 7.18 8.77
N GLY A 94 8.98 5.91 8.44
CA GLY A 94 9.83 5.49 7.31
C GLY A 94 9.20 5.65 5.92
N GLY A 95 8.11 6.41 5.76
CA GLY A 95 7.52 6.73 4.46
C GLY A 95 6.74 5.58 3.81
N LYS A 96 6.27 4.56 4.56
CA LYS A 96 5.50 3.43 4.03
C LYS A 96 4.26 3.89 3.24
N THR A 97 3.37 4.65 3.89
CA THR A 97 2.15 5.17 3.26
C THR A 97 2.46 6.09 2.08
N HIS A 98 3.49 6.93 2.18
CA HIS A 98 3.95 7.79 1.08
C HIS A 98 4.43 6.96 -0.13
N THR A 99 5.13 5.86 0.11
CA THR A 99 5.53 4.91 -0.94
C THR A 99 4.31 4.28 -1.60
N LEU A 100 3.29 3.85 -0.81
CA LEU A 100 2.05 3.28 -1.36
C LEU A 100 1.27 4.31 -2.21
N ILE A 101 1.19 5.57 -1.78
CA ILE A 101 0.58 6.66 -2.57
C ILE A 101 1.35 6.88 -3.87
N SER A 102 2.69 6.84 -3.83
CA SER A 102 3.51 6.90 -5.05
C SER A 102 3.15 5.78 -6.03
N LEU A 103 3.05 4.54 -5.54
CA LEU A 103 2.69 3.38 -6.36
C LEU A 103 1.25 3.46 -6.89
N PHE A 104 0.32 4.00 -6.08
CA PHE A 104 -1.06 4.27 -6.50
C PHE A 104 -1.10 5.21 -7.71
N HIS A 105 -0.38 6.33 -7.66
CA HIS A 105 -0.31 7.28 -8.78
C HIS A 105 0.36 6.69 -10.01
N ILE A 106 1.47 5.93 -9.82
CA ILE A 106 2.17 5.26 -10.92
C ILE A 106 1.25 4.27 -11.65
N ALA A 107 0.53 3.45 -10.91
CA ALA A 107 -0.37 2.45 -11.47
C ALA A 107 -1.55 3.08 -12.23
N ASN A 108 -2.12 4.17 -11.70
CA ASN A 108 -3.19 4.91 -12.37
C ASN A 108 -2.70 5.69 -13.61
N ALA A 109 -1.46 6.21 -13.57
CA ALA A 109 -0.89 6.97 -14.69
C ALA A 109 -0.50 6.06 -15.87
N GLY A 110 0.03 4.86 -15.62
CA GLY A 110 0.49 3.97 -16.68
C GLY A 110 1.41 4.68 -17.67
N ARG A 111 1.14 4.54 -18.98
CA ARG A 111 1.91 5.20 -20.06
C ARG A 111 1.93 6.71 -19.96
N SER A 112 0.92 7.35 -19.40
CA SER A 112 0.89 8.81 -19.26
C SER A 112 1.98 9.33 -18.32
N LEU A 113 2.55 8.48 -17.48
CA LEU A 113 3.71 8.77 -16.65
C LEU A 113 4.88 9.32 -17.47
N LEU A 114 5.07 8.82 -18.68
CA LEU A 114 6.16 9.24 -19.57
C LEU A 114 6.10 10.71 -20.00
N ASN A 115 4.94 11.33 -19.90
CA ASN A 115 4.73 12.74 -20.23
C ASN A 115 4.89 13.66 -19.01
N SER A 116 5.23 13.12 -17.85
CA SER A 116 5.30 13.86 -16.61
C SER A 116 6.71 14.30 -16.28
N ALA A 117 6.87 15.52 -15.78
CA ALA A 117 8.19 16.12 -15.48
C ALA A 117 8.98 15.34 -14.41
N TYR A 118 8.30 14.63 -13.51
CA TYR A 118 8.92 13.83 -12.45
C TYR A 118 9.45 12.46 -12.90
N THR A 119 9.15 12.04 -14.14
CA THR A 119 9.54 10.73 -14.69
C THR A 119 11.06 10.54 -14.71
N ALA A 120 11.81 11.59 -15.07
CA ALA A 120 13.27 11.53 -15.17
C ALA A 120 13.97 11.06 -13.88
N ASN A 121 13.37 11.38 -12.71
CA ASN A 121 13.91 10.98 -11.41
C ASN A 121 13.35 9.64 -10.91
N LEU A 122 12.21 9.22 -11.42
CA LEU A 122 11.49 8.04 -10.94
C LEU A 122 11.83 6.77 -11.72
N LEU A 123 11.91 6.85 -13.05
CA LEU A 123 12.14 5.67 -13.89
C LEU A 123 13.63 5.37 -14.03
N GLN A 124 13.95 4.09 -14.06
CA GLN A 124 15.27 3.58 -14.46
C GLN A 124 15.33 3.49 -15.99
N GLU A 125 16.54 3.53 -16.53
CA GLU A 125 16.75 3.36 -17.96
C GLU A 125 16.15 2.04 -18.47
N GLY A 126 15.37 2.10 -19.53
CA GLY A 126 14.72 0.94 -20.13
C GLY A 126 13.42 0.49 -19.44
N VAL A 127 13.01 1.10 -18.32
CA VAL A 127 11.75 0.78 -17.66
C VAL A 127 10.65 1.70 -18.16
N VAL A 128 9.70 1.14 -18.88
CA VAL A 128 8.56 1.86 -19.48
C VAL A 128 7.26 1.13 -19.18
N PRO A 129 6.23 1.81 -18.61
CA PRO A 129 4.91 1.19 -18.48
C PRO A 129 4.33 0.81 -19.86
N ASN A 130 3.87 -0.43 -20.02
CA ASN A 130 3.24 -0.90 -21.25
C ASN A 130 1.71 -1.03 -21.11
N PHE A 131 1.14 -0.48 -20.05
CA PHE A 131 -0.29 -0.41 -19.75
C PHE A 131 -0.75 1.05 -19.65
N ASP A 132 -2.02 1.34 -19.97
CA ASP A 132 -2.56 2.71 -19.89
C ASP A 132 -2.93 3.07 -18.46
N ASN A 133 -3.54 2.15 -17.74
CA ASN A 133 -3.76 2.20 -16.29
C ASN A 133 -3.83 0.77 -15.75
N ALA A 134 -3.55 0.58 -14.46
CA ALA A 134 -3.83 -0.65 -13.75
C ALA A 134 -5.08 -0.48 -12.89
N LYS A 135 -5.82 -1.56 -12.65
CA LYS A 135 -6.85 -1.59 -11.60
C LYS A 135 -6.17 -1.54 -10.24
N VAL A 136 -6.50 -0.55 -9.40
CA VAL A 136 -5.91 -0.43 -8.07
C VAL A 136 -6.96 -0.74 -7.02
N ALA A 137 -6.63 -1.66 -6.11
CA ALA A 137 -7.41 -1.90 -4.90
C ALA A 137 -6.59 -1.52 -3.68
N VAL A 138 -7.20 -0.76 -2.77
CA VAL A 138 -6.56 -0.24 -1.56
C VAL A 138 -7.30 -0.74 -0.33
N PHE A 139 -6.56 -1.24 0.64
CA PHE A 139 -7.10 -1.60 1.94
C PHE A 139 -6.21 -1.04 3.06
N THR A 140 -6.84 -0.37 4.02
CA THR A 140 -6.16 0.12 5.24
C THR A 140 -6.96 -0.31 6.46
N ASN A 141 -6.43 -0.12 7.65
CA ASN A 141 -7.11 -0.43 8.92
C ASN A 141 -8.44 0.31 9.11
N ASN A 142 -8.68 1.38 8.34
CA ASN A 142 -9.88 2.23 8.40
C ASN A 142 -10.79 2.09 7.17
N THR A 143 -10.45 1.22 6.21
CA THR A 143 -11.26 1.02 5.00
C THR A 143 -12.63 0.43 5.33
N THR A 144 -12.67 -0.54 6.24
CA THR A 144 -13.90 -1.25 6.63
C THR A 144 -13.94 -1.45 8.14
N ASP A 145 -15.02 -1.05 8.78
CA ASP A 145 -15.25 -1.38 10.18
C ASP A 145 -15.53 -2.88 10.34
N VAL A 146 -14.85 -3.53 11.27
CA VAL A 146 -14.92 -5.00 11.47
C VAL A 146 -16.29 -5.48 11.97
N VAL A 147 -17.13 -4.58 12.50
CA VAL A 147 -18.47 -4.88 13.03
C VAL A 147 -19.55 -4.40 12.08
N GLN A 148 -19.53 -3.10 11.74
CA GLN A 148 -20.58 -2.44 10.94
C GLN A 148 -20.38 -2.61 9.44
N GLY A 149 -19.15 -2.86 9.01
CA GLY A 149 -18.80 -2.85 7.61
C GLY A 149 -18.72 -1.44 7.01
N ARG A 150 -18.55 -1.37 5.69
CA ARG A 150 -18.63 -0.16 4.89
C ARG A 150 -19.72 -0.29 3.84
N THR A 151 -20.62 0.67 3.78
CA THR A 151 -21.67 0.69 2.75
C THR A 151 -21.19 1.44 1.51
N THR A 152 -21.33 0.83 0.35
CA THR A 152 -21.02 1.40 -0.96
C THR A 152 -22.13 2.32 -1.46
N ASN A 153 -21.86 3.07 -2.53
CA ASN A 153 -22.87 3.92 -3.16
C ASN A 153 -24.05 3.13 -3.74
N GLU A 154 -23.86 1.86 -4.08
CA GLU A 154 -24.89 0.93 -4.56
C GLU A 154 -25.67 0.25 -3.42
N GLY A 155 -25.41 0.65 -2.18
CA GLY A 155 -26.10 0.11 -1.00
C GLY A 155 -25.61 -1.27 -0.54
N ILE A 156 -24.44 -1.73 -1.02
CA ILE A 156 -23.83 -2.98 -0.58
C ILE A 156 -23.02 -2.71 0.69
N THR A 157 -23.23 -3.50 1.74
CA THR A 157 -22.39 -3.45 2.94
C THR A 157 -21.30 -4.52 2.84
N ILE A 158 -20.06 -4.09 2.91
CA ILE A 158 -18.85 -4.93 2.83
C ILE A 158 -18.22 -5.02 4.22
N TYR A 159 -17.89 -6.23 4.67
CA TYR A 159 -17.43 -6.49 6.02
C TYR A 159 -15.98 -6.93 6.13
N THR A 160 -15.33 -7.27 5.01
CA THR A 160 -14.04 -7.99 5.06
C THR A 160 -13.04 -7.44 4.06
N LEU A 161 -11.76 -7.75 4.31
CA LEU A 161 -10.67 -7.46 3.37
C LEU A 161 -10.96 -8.02 1.96
N TRP A 162 -11.45 -9.27 1.85
CA TRP A 162 -11.71 -9.88 0.54
C TRP A 162 -12.91 -9.27 -0.18
N GLY A 163 -13.94 -8.87 0.56
CA GLY A 163 -15.07 -8.15 -0.01
C GLY A 163 -14.64 -6.82 -0.60
N GLU A 164 -13.82 -6.06 0.12
CA GLU A 164 -13.27 -4.77 -0.35
C GLU A 164 -12.41 -4.93 -1.60
N LEU A 165 -11.45 -5.84 -1.58
CA LEU A 165 -10.58 -6.06 -2.75
C LEU A 165 -11.38 -6.51 -3.98
N ALA A 166 -12.33 -7.42 -3.81
CA ALA A 166 -13.19 -7.89 -4.90
C ALA A 166 -14.06 -6.77 -5.47
N TYR A 167 -14.63 -5.91 -4.61
CA TYR A 167 -15.43 -4.77 -5.03
C TYR A 167 -14.59 -3.71 -5.76
N GLN A 168 -13.43 -3.35 -5.23
CA GLN A 168 -12.58 -2.32 -5.83
C GLN A 168 -11.98 -2.77 -7.18
N LEU A 169 -11.69 -4.05 -7.34
CA LEU A 169 -11.18 -4.59 -8.61
C LEU A 169 -12.30 -4.75 -9.64
N GLY A 170 -13.42 -5.35 -9.28
CA GLY A 170 -14.47 -5.79 -10.22
C GLY A 170 -15.85 -5.18 -10.00
N GLY A 171 -15.98 -4.13 -9.17
CA GLY A 171 -17.27 -3.51 -8.87
C GLY A 171 -18.24 -4.51 -8.21
N VAL A 172 -19.53 -4.30 -8.48
CA VAL A 172 -20.61 -5.16 -7.97
C VAL A 172 -20.45 -6.61 -8.42
N GLU A 173 -20.00 -6.85 -9.65
CA GLU A 173 -19.80 -8.21 -10.19
C GLU A 173 -18.66 -8.93 -9.47
N GLY A 174 -17.53 -8.24 -9.22
CA GLY A 174 -16.42 -8.77 -8.44
C GLY A 174 -16.84 -9.13 -7.02
N TYR A 175 -17.56 -8.23 -6.35
CA TYR A 175 -18.11 -8.46 -5.02
C TYR A 175 -19.07 -9.66 -4.98
N ASN A 176 -19.97 -9.80 -5.95
CA ASN A 176 -20.94 -10.88 -5.98
C ASN A 176 -20.31 -12.27 -5.96
N LYS A 177 -19.07 -12.42 -6.46
CA LYS A 177 -18.33 -13.69 -6.42
C LYS A 177 -17.92 -14.10 -5.00
N VAL A 178 -17.73 -13.14 -4.11
CA VAL A 178 -17.33 -13.35 -2.72
C VAL A 178 -18.41 -12.97 -1.71
N ARG A 179 -19.61 -12.56 -2.16
CA ARG A 179 -20.69 -12.05 -1.30
C ARG A 179 -20.98 -12.98 -0.13
N ALA A 180 -21.20 -14.26 -0.38
CA ALA A 180 -21.50 -15.24 0.67
C ALA A 180 -20.35 -15.38 1.69
N ASN A 181 -19.11 -15.28 1.22
CA ASN A 181 -17.91 -15.30 2.04
C ASN A 181 -17.77 -14.02 2.87
N ASP A 182 -18.10 -12.87 2.28
CA ASP A 182 -18.05 -11.57 2.96
C ASP A 182 -19.14 -11.49 4.06
N GLU A 183 -20.38 -11.81 3.75
CA GLU A 183 -21.50 -11.79 4.67
C GLU A 183 -21.30 -12.78 5.86
N SER A 184 -20.75 -13.96 5.60
CA SER A 184 -20.39 -14.94 6.64
C SER A 184 -19.06 -14.67 7.33
N ARG A 185 -18.29 -13.68 6.84
CA ARG A 185 -16.93 -13.38 7.28
C ARG A 185 -15.96 -14.58 7.20
N THR A 186 -16.22 -15.50 6.27
CA THR A 186 -15.40 -16.70 6.04
C THR A 186 -14.51 -16.51 4.82
N ALA A 187 -13.22 -16.78 4.95
CA ALA A 187 -12.26 -16.57 3.86
C ALA A 187 -12.63 -17.35 2.59
N PRO A 188 -12.65 -16.72 1.40
CA PRO A 188 -12.83 -17.42 0.13
C PRO A 188 -11.61 -18.26 -0.21
N THR A 189 -11.81 -19.34 -0.95
CA THR A 189 -10.74 -20.15 -1.50
C THR A 189 -10.12 -19.52 -2.75
N SER A 190 -8.95 -20.02 -3.16
CA SER A 190 -8.29 -19.57 -4.39
C SER A 190 -9.14 -19.78 -5.65
N SER A 191 -9.96 -20.83 -5.69
CA SER A 191 -10.89 -21.07 -6.81
C SER A 191 -11.96 -19.98 -6.99
N ILE A 192 -12.28 -19.24 -5.93
CA ILE A 192 -13.23 -18.12 -5.95
C ILE A 192 -12.49 -16.80 -6.24
N PHE A 193 -11.36 -16.56 -5.57
CA PHE A 193 -10.71 -15.24 -5.60
C PHE A 193 -9.77 -15.05 -6.79
N LYS A 194 -9.01 -16.08 -7.19
CA LYS A 194 -8.07 -16.00 -8.32
C LYS A 194 -8.72 -15.56 -9.64
N PRO A 195 -9.93 -16.05 -10.05
CA PRO A 195 -10.59 -15.57 -11.25
C PRO A 195 -10.94 -14.07 -11.23
N ILE A 196 -11.11 -13.45 -10.04
CA ILE A 196 -11.31 -12.01 -9.94
C ILE A 196 -10.02 -11.29 -10.35
N LEU A 197 -8.86 -11.76 -9.88
CA LEU A 197 -7.57 -11.20 -10.26
C LEU A 197 -7.29 -11.36 -11.75
N GLU A 198 -7.54 -12.54 -12.31
CA GLU A 198 -7.31 -12.86 -13.74
C GLU A 198 -8.11 -11.95 -14.67
N GLN A 199 -9.34 -11.59 -14.29
CA GLN A 199 -10.22 -10.75 -15.10
C GLN A 199 -9.88 -9.26 -15.05
N HIS A 200 -9.08 -8.82 -14.06
CA HIS A 200 -8.81 -7.41 -13.80
C HIS A 200 -7.32 -7.05 -13.88
N THR A 201 -6.54 -7.77 -14.69
CA THR A 201 -5.12 -7.45 -14.95
C THR A 201 -4.98 -6.36 -16.02
N PRO A 202 -3.95 -5.49 -15.95
CA PRO A 202 -3.00 -5.37 -14.87
C PRO A 202 -3.63 -4.79 -13.60
N SER A 203 -3.24 -5.30 -12.43
CA SER A 203 -3.79 -4.85 -11.15
C SER A 203 -2.75 -4.70 -10.06
N LEU A 204 -2.94 -3.68 -9.22
CA LEU A 204 -2.11 -3.39 -8.04
C LEU A 204 -2.98 -3.42 -6.80
N ILE A 205 -2.62 -4.24 -5.83
CA ILE A 205 -3.26 -4.32 -4.52
C ILE A 205 -2.32 -3.69 -3.50
N LEU A 206 -2.80 -2.67 -2.81
CA LEU A 206 -2.07 -1.95 -1.78
C LEU A 206 -2.74 -2.18 -0.43
N VAL A 207 -2.01 -2.72 0.52
CA VAL A 207 -2.52 -2.99 1.88
C VAL A 207 -1.65 -2.26 2.89
N ASP A 208 -2.24 -1.30 3.60
CA ASP A 208 -1.56 -0.54 4.65
C ASP A 208 -2.14 -0.87 6.03
N GLU A 209 -1.30 -0.79 7.05
CA GLU A 209 -1.68 -0.99 8.46
C GLU A 209 -2.44 -2.30 8.72
N LEU A 210 -2.07 -3.37 8.01
CA LEU A 210 -2.74 -4.67 8.10
C LEU A 210 -2.71 -5.27 9.52
N ALA A 211 -1.63 -5.02 10.27
CA ALA A 211 -1.51 -5.52 11.64
C ALA A 211 -2.55 -4.88 12.58
N ASP A 212 -2.84 -3.59 12.42
CA ASP A 212 -3.85 -2.89 13.22
C ASP A 212 -5.26 -3.37 12.88
N TYR A 213 -5.55 -3.60 11.59
CA TYR A 213 -6.80 -4.26 11.19
C TYR A 213 -6.94 -5.65 11.82
N CYS A 214 -5.90 -6.47 11.80
CA CYS A 214 -5.89 -7.79 12.41
C CYS A 214 -6.12 -7.75 13.92
N ASN A 215 -5.58 -6.75 14.64
CA ASN A 215 -5.86 -6.53 16.05
C ASN A 215 -7.36 -6.28 16.31
N LYS A 216 -7.99 -5.41 15.53
CA LYS A 216 -9.44 -5.15 15.61
C LYS A 216 -10.24 -6.42 15.26
N ALA A 217 -9.86 -7.10 14.18
CA ALA A 217 -10.51 -8.33 13.71
C ALA A 217 -10.44 -9.50 14.70
N ASN A 218 -9.43 -9.53 15.58
CA ASN A 218 -9.30 -10.57 16.60
C ASN A 218 -10.42 -10.54 17.66
N GLY A 219 -11.07 -9.38 17.86
CA GLY A 219 -12.24 -9.25 18.73
C GLY A 219 -13.57 -9.72 18.10
N THR A 220 -13.60 -9.98 16.79
CA THR A 220 -14.82 -10.37 16.07
C THR A 220 -14.89 -11.89 15.92
N ILE A 221 -15.84 -12.53 16.59
CA ILE A 221 -16.02 -13.99 16.55
C ILE A 221 -16.65 -14.42 15.21
N VAL A 222 -16.06 -15.44 14.58
CA VAL A 222 -16.55 -16.06 13.34
C VAL A 222 -16.50 -17.58 13.49
N GLY A 223 -17.68 -18.19 13.65
CA GLY A 223 -17.77 -19.63 13.92
C GLY A 223 -17.04 -20.03 15.20
N LYS A 224 -16.04 -20.90 15.09
CA LYS A 224 -15.18 -21.33 16.21
C LYS A 224 -13.88 -20.53 16.33
N GLY A 225 -13.67 -19.53 15.47
CA GLY A 225 -12.48 -18.69 15.43
C GLY A 225 -12.83 -17.21 15.47
N THR A 226 -11.96 -16.39 14.86
CA THR A 226 -12.13 -14.94 14.78
C THR A 226 -11.97 -14.47 13.33
N LEU A 227 -12.43 -13.25 13.04
CA LEU A 227 -12.19 -12.62 11.75
C LEU A 227 -10.68 -12.50 11.45
N TYR A 228 -9.83 -12.32 12.48
CA TYR A 228 -8.39 -12.38 12.33
C TYR A 228 -7.92 -13.71 11.74
N THR A 229 -8.39 -14.85 12.27
CA THR A 229 -7.99 -16.17 11.76
C THR A 229 -8.42 -16.38 10.30
N GLN A 230 -9.59 -15.86 9.94
CA GLN A 230 -10.08 -15.86 8.56
C GLN A 230 -9.24 -14.92 7.67
N THR A 231 -8.87 -13.75 8.17
CA THR A 231 -7.99 -12.81 7.45
C THR A 231 -6.62 -13.43 7.15
N VAL A 232 -5.99 -14.08 8.12
CA VAL A 232 -4.71 -14.78 7.92
C VAL A 232 -4.83 -15.90 6.89
N SER A 233 -5.93 -16.66 6.92
CA SER A 233 -6.22 -17.69 5.90
C SER A 233 -6.39 -17.08 4.51
N PHE A 234 -7.13 -15.97 4.40
CA PHE A 234 -7.30 -15.26 3.14
C PHE A 234 -5.99 -14.68 2.60
N LEU A 235 -5.11 -14.14 3.45
CA LEU A 235 -3.81 -13.63 3.02
C LEU A 235 -2.95 -14.71 2.37
N GLN A 236 -3.02 -15.96 2.83
CA GLN A 236 -2.39 -17.07 2.14
C GLN A 236 -2.99 -17.26 0.74
N THR A 237 -4.31 -17.32 0.64
CA THR A 237 -5.01 -17.42 -0.64
C THR A 237 -4.65 -16.26 -1.57
N LEU A 238 -4.62 -15.03 -1.06
CA LEU A 238 -4.29 -13.84 -1.82
C LEU A 238 -2.86 -13.86 -2.36
N THR A 239 -1.87 -14.12 -1.49
CA THR A 239 -0.46 -14.13 -1.88
C THR A 239 -0.15 -15.21 -2.91
N GLU A 240 -0.70 -16.43 -2.73
CA GLU A 240 -0.56 -17.54 -3.68
C GLU A 240 -1.26 -17.21 -5.01
N SER A 241 -2.44 -16.60 -4.97
CA SER A 241 -3.19 -16.21 -6.18
C SER A 241 -2.47 -15.11 -6.96
N VAL A 242 -1.97 -14.07 -6.28
CA VAL A 242 -1.20 -12.98 -6.91
C VAL A 242 0.09 -13.52 -7.53
N ALA A 243 0.81 -14.41 -6.84
CA ALA A 243 2.02 -15.04 -7.38
C ALA A 243 1.74 -15.87 -8.65
N ALA A 244 0.54 -16.44 -8.77
CA ALA A 244 0.14 -17.26 -9.91
C ALA A 244 -0.46 -16.47 -11.10
N VAL A 245 -0.93 -15.22 -10.86
CA VAL A 245 -1.59 -14.40 -11.88
C VAL A 245 -0.60 -13.36 -12.44
N PRO A 246 -0.22 -13.44 -13.74
CA PRO A 246 0.64 -12.43 -14.35
C PRO A 246 0.01 -11.04 -14.30
N LYS A 247 0.83 -9.99 -14.22
CA LYS A 247 0.41 -8.57 -14.16
C LYS A 247 -0.48 -8.21 -12.96
N CYS A 248 -0.44 -9.02 -11.90
CA CYS A 248 -1.09 -8.73 -10.64
C CYS A 248 0.00 -8.57 -9.56
N VAL A 249 -0.05 -7.48 -8.80
CA VAL A 249 0.97 -7.14 -7.79
C VAL A 249 0.31 -6.85 -6.45
N LEU A 250 0.86 -7.37 -5.37
CA LEU A 250 0.48 -7.08 -3.99
C LEU A 250 1.64 -6.41 -3.27
N ILE A 251 1.38 -5.25 -2.71
CA ILE A 251 2.29 -4.56 -1.79
C ILE A 251 1.57 -4.41 -0.43
N ALA A 252 2.16 -4.96 0.62
CA ALA A 252 1.63 -4.85 1.96
C ALA A 252 2.67 -4.21 2.90
N THR A 253 2.24 -3.27 3.74
CA THR A 253 3.12 -2.73 4.78
C THR A 253 3.02 -3.58 6.04
N LEU A 254 4.18 -3.83 6.63
CA LEU A 254 4.30 -4.46 7.94
C LEU A 254 5.12 -3.56 8.87
N PRO A 255 4.82 -3.56 10.17
CA PRO A 255 5.66 -2.87 11.15
C PRO A 255 7.06 -3.50 11.19
N ALA A 256 8.08 -2.72 11.49
CA ALA A 256 9.45 -3.21 11.60
C ALA A 256 9.68 -4.01 12.90
N SER A 257 8.85 -3.79 13.91
CA SER A 257 8.95 -4.48 15.19
C SER A 257 7.59 -4.72 15.84
N ALA A 258 7.49 -5.72 16.70
CA ALA A 258 6.28 -6.03 17.46
C ALA A 258 5.86 -4.90 18.41
N THR A 259 6.81 -4.04 18.82
CA THR A 259 6.53 -2.88 19.68
C THR A 259 5.71 -1.78 18.98
N GLU A 260 5.73 -1.75 17.64
CA GLU A 260 4.89 -0.83 16.84
C GLU A 260 3.43 -1.27 16.77
N VAL A 261 3.14 -2.57 16.92
CA VAL A 261 1.77 -3.11 16.78
C VAL A 261 1.00 -3.09 18.10
N ALA A 262 1.59 -3.53 19.15
CA ALA A 262 1.20 -3.46 20.56
C ALA A 262 2.24 -4.22 21.37
N SER A 263 2.51 -3.81 22.61
CA SER A 263 3.40 -4.52 23.54
C SER A 263 2.79 -5.84 24.08
N SER A 264 1.81 -6.42 23.39
CA SER A 264 1.11 -7.63 23.80
C SER A 264 1.61 -8.87 23.03
N GLU A 265 1.52 -10.05 23.67
CA GLU A 265 1.82 -11.34 23.04
C GLU A 265 0.99 -11.56 21.76
N ILE A 266 -0.25 -11.06 21.75
CA ILE A 266 -1.16 -11.14 20.59
C ILE A 266 -0.61 -10.34 19.41
N GLY A 267 -0.10 -9.12 19.65
CA GLY A 267 0.53 -8.30 18.61
C GLY A 267 1.74 -8.99 17.99
N GLN A 268 2.57 -9.65 18.80
CA GLN A 268 3.72 -10.42 18.30
C GLN A 268 3.29 -11.64 17.47
N GLN A 269 2.24 -12.36 17.88
CA GLN A 269 1.69 -13.49 17.13
C GLN A 269 1.10 -13.04 15.79
N ILE A 270 0.38 -11.91 15.78
CA ILE A 270 -0.18 -11.31 14.57
C ILE A 270 0.95 -10.96 13.59
N LEU A 271 1.96 -10.23 14.03
CA LEU A 271 3.08 -9.84 13.17
C LEU A 271 3.80 -11.05 12.59
N SER A 272 4.16 -12.04 13.43
CA SER A 272 4.81 -13.27 12.98
C SER A 272 3.97 -14.05 11.97
N SER A 273 2.65 -14.11 12.17
CA SER A 273 1.74 -14.78 11.24
C SER A 273 1.69 -14.06 9.88
N LEU A 274 1.65 -12.73 9.87
CA LEU A 274 1.63 -11.91 8.66
C LEU A 274 2.97 -11.99 7.91
N GLU A 275 4.09 -11.87 8.60
CA GLU A 275 5.42 -12.03 8.02
C GLU A 275 5.59 -13.39 7.35
N ASN A 276 5.24 -14.46 8.04
CA ASN A 276 5.33 -15.81 7.50
C ASN A 276 4.47 -16.02 6.24
N ARG A 277 3.32 -15.35 6.12
CA ARG A 277 2.43 -15.48 4.96
C ARG A 277 2.90 -14.65 3.78
N ILE A 278 3.28 -13.39 4.01
CA ILE A 278 3.66 -12.47 2.94
C ILE A 278 5.09 -12.75 2.47
N VAL A 279 6.04 -12.91 3.38
CA VAL A 279 7.46 -13.11 3.03
C VAL A 279 7.72 -14.50 2.46
N ARG A 280 6.92 -15.51 2.80
CA ARG A 280 7.06 -16.88 2.26
C ARG A 280 6.90 -16.93 0.73
N VAL A 281 6.07 -16.07 0.17
CA VAL A 281 5.76 -16.04 -1.27
C VAL A 281 6.46 -14.86 -1.96
N GLY A 282 6.84 -13.85 -1.20
CA GLY A 282 7.37 -12.59 -1.68
C GLY A 282 8.77 -12.23 -1.21
N THR A 283 9.15 -10.97 -1.40
CA THR A 283 10.38 -10.36 -0.88
C THR A 283 10.05 -9.28 0.15
N GLY A 284 10.82 -9.25 1.24
CA GLY A 284 10.82 -8.11 2.17
C GLY A 284 11.77 -7.02 1.67
N ILE A 285 11.29 -5.78 1.63
CA ILE A 285 12.11 -4.58 1.42
C ILE A 285 12.20 -3.86 2.75
N LYS A 286 13.43 -3.70 3.26
CA LYS A 286 13.73 -3.02 4.53
C LYS A 286 14.22 -1.61 4.28
#